data_7667f9275e531281ebe3b034a10019c8
#
_entry.id   7667f9275e531281ebe3b034a10019c8
#
_cell.length_a   1.000
_cell.length_b   1.000
_cell.length_c   1.000
_cell.angle_alpha   90.00
_cell.angle_beta   90.00
_cell.angle_gamma   90.00
#
_symmetry.space_group_name_H-M   'P 1'
#
loop_
_entity.id
_entity.type
_entity.pdbx_description
1 polymer ?
#
loop_
_entity_poly.entity_id
_entity_poly.type
_entity_poly.pdbx_seq_one_letter_code
_entity_poly.pdbx_strand_id
1 'polypeptide(L)'
;MLTDSHVSLSAGISPLKSMSTAGVKPSERRDFWQTNAGHLCGAFRLELQGDEAFSASINYTNVADLVFCRLSAPVRHRVVHTAPLARRDDRDLVKAMFQTEGSSFVEQDGHTALLQPGDWTIYETGKPSNIVIPGRAGMFFLVIPREKVLTRNFDLGNLVAHRFSGSRGLGKLIWSLLSATFDQMPEIRDRSGQDIADIVVQMIRLALLESAGEHAWVDSKESIRERVKRYISSHLRDPDLSITKLAGTTRCTKRYLHMAFHSENISISDYILKLRLKRCREDLLNPAFVHRSITDIAYSWGFNSSNHFSRCFKEEFGASPRSLRAEFAPWPSEDAEKPLKVS
;
A
#
# COMPACT_ATOMS: atom_id res chain seq x y z
N MET A 1 18.52 -19.38 22.72
CA MET A 1 17.37 -19.17 23.63
C MET A 1 17.34 -17.69 23.96
N LEU A 2 16.54 -16.90 23.23
CA LEU A 2 16.24 -15.51 23.56
C LEU A 2 14.78 -15.52 23.97
N THR A 3 14.58 -15.42 25.27
CA THR A 3 13.30 -15.38 25.98
C THR A 3 12.48 -14.18 25.54
N ASP A 4 11.17 -14.37 25.47
CA ASP A 4 10.10 -13.40 25.30
C ASP A 4 10.49 -12.00 25.81
N SER A 5 10.78 -11.11 24.88
CA SER A 5 10.91 -9.70 25.15
C SER A 5 9.70 -9.00 24.58
N HIS A 6 8.58 -9.01 25.30
CA HIS A 6 7.62 -7.93 25.22
C HIS A 6 8.43 -6.63 25.26
N VAL A 7 8.23 -5.76 24.26
CA VAL A 7 8.80 -4.42 24.27
C VAL A 7 8.30 -3.76 25.55
N SER A 8 9.12 -3.80 26.58
CA SER A 8 8.84 -3.11 27.84
C SER A 8 8.86 -1.62 27.53
N LEU A 9 7.71 -0.97 27.63
CA LEU A 9 7.55 0.48 27.52
C LEU A 9 8.27 1.13 28.72
N SER A 10 9.59 1.33 28.59
CA SER A 10 10.35 2.14 29.54
C SER A 10 10.19 3.59 29.14
N ALA A 11 9.92 4.47 30.11
CA ALA A 11 9.81 5.92 29.86
C ALA A 11 11.15 6.59 29.46
N GLY A 12 12.21 5.80 29.26
CA GLY A 12 13.58 6.23 29.04
C GLY A 12 14.15 5.85 27.68
N ILE A 13 15.46 5.91 27.57
CA ILE A 13 16.25 5.53 26.39
C ILE A 13 16.90 4.16 26.65
N SER A 14 16.62 3.18 25.81
CA SER A 14 17.26 1.87 25.87
C SER A 14 18.67 1.92 25.29
N PRO A 15 19.60 1.05 25.71
CA PRO A 15 20.90 0.93 25.06
C PRO A 15 20.77 0.67 23.56
N LEU A 16 21.70 1.22 22.78
CA LEU A 16 21.78 0.95 21.34
C LEU A 16 22.05 -0.54 21.11
N LYS A 17 21.19 -1.18 20.34
CA LYS A 17 21.30 -2.59 19.95
C LYS A 17 21.65 -2.69 18.47
N SER A 18 22.37 -3.75 18.10
CA SER A 18 22.75 -4.04 16.72
C SER A 18 22.33 -5.45 16.33
N MET A 19 21.83 -5.61 15.13
CA MET A 19 21.52 -6.89 14.52
C MET A 19 22.10 -6.90 13.08
N SER A 20 22.75 -8.00 12.71
CA SER A 20 23.38 -8.15 11.41
C SER A 20 23.27 -9.59 10.91
N THR A 21 23.15 -9.75 9.61
CA THR A 21 23.22 -11.06 8.95
C THR A 21 24.66 -11.55 8.72
N ALA A 22 25.67 -10.75 9.03
CA ALA A 22 27.08 -11.07 8.72
C ALA A 22 27.55 -12.38 9.38
N GLY A 23 27.08 -12.68 10.59
CA GLY A 23 27.40 -13.92 11.33
C GLY A 23 26.45 -15.10 11.02
N VAL A 24 25.49 -14.94 10.10
CA VAL A 24 24.48 -15.95 9.78
C VAL A 24 24.82 -16.64 8.47
N LYS A 25 24.63 -17.97 8.39
CA LYS A 25 24.84 -18.72 7.14
C LYS A 25 23.99 -18.13 6.02
N PRO A 26 24.52 -18.01 4.79
CA PRO A 26 23.81 -17.38 3.67
C PRO A 26 22.37 -17.90 3.44
N SER A 27 22.17 -19.22 3.54
CA SER A 27 20.85 -19.87 3.37
C SER A 27 19.82 -19.51 4.46
N GLU A 28 20.28 -19.12 5.65
CA GLU A 28 19.44 -18.83 6.82
C GLU A 28 19.17 -17.34 7.01
N ARG A 29 19.91 -16.45 6.30
CA ARG A 29 19.88 -15.00 6.50
C ARG A 29 18.50 -14.39 6.28
N ARG A 30 17.77 -14.86 5.27
CA ARG A 30 16.42 -14.37 4.96
C ARG A 30 15.47 -14.62 6.12
N ASP A 31 15.41 -15.86 6.60
CA ASP A 31 14.49 -16.25 7.67
C ASP A 31 14.87 -15.65 9.01
N PHE A 32 16.18 -15.60 9.29
CA PHE A 32 16.72 -14.86 10.43
C PHE A 32 16.26 -13.40 10.43
N TRP A 33 16.38 -12.72 9.28
CA TRP A 33 16.02 -11.32 9.16
C TRP A 33 14.51 -11.09 9.26
N GLN A 34 13.70 -11.90 8.58
CA GLN A 34 12.23 -11.81 8.66
C GLN A 34 11.74 -11.98 10.10
N THR A 35 12.27 -12.93 10.83
CA THR A 35 11.88 -13.19 12.21
C THR A 35 12.27 -12.03 13.12
N ASN A 36 13.55 -11.66 13.12
CA ASN A 36 14.07 -10.70 14.10
C ASN A 36 13.70 -9.24 13.78
N ALA A 37 13.78 -8.82 12.50
CA ALA A 37 13.34 -7.49 12.11
C ALA A 37 11.81 -7.36 12.16
N GLY A 38 11.07 -8.46 11.98
CA GLY A 38 9.62 -8.50 12.14
C GLY A 38 9.16 -8.12 13.55
N HIS A 39 9.88 -8.49 14.59
CA HIS A 39 9.59 -8.07 15.95
C HIS A 39 9.72 -6.55 16.16
N LEU A 40 10.64 -5.91 15.45
CA LEU A 40 10.85 -4.45 15.55
C LEU A 40 9.84 -3.68 14.69
N CYS A 41 9.58 -4.20 13.50
CA CYS A 41 9.03 -3.44 12.40
C CYS A 41 7.65 -3.91 11.93
N GLY A 42 7.05 -4.91 12.56
CA GLY A 42 5.87 -5.61 12.04
C GLY A 42 6.24 -6.74 11.09
N ALA A 43 5.42 -7.81 11.07
CA ALA A 43 5.68 -9.00 10.27
C ALA A 43 5.64 -8.71 8.76
N PHE A 44 6.64 -9.18 8.03
CA PHE A 44 6.76 -9.00 6.59
C PHE A 44 7.31 -10.25 5.92
N ARG A 45 7.14 -10.34 4.60
CA ARG A 45 7.82 -11.30 3.74
C ARG A 45 8.96 -10.61 3.01
N LEU A 46 10.14 -11.23 2.99
CA LEU A 46 11.29 -10.78 2.23
C LEU A 46 11.37 -11.59 0.93
N GLU A 47 11.34 -10.91 -0.20
CA GLU A 47 11.50 -11.49 -1.52
C GLU A 47 12.84 -11.02 -2.10
N LEU A 48 13.69 -11.98 -2.49
CA LEU A 48 15.00 -11.73 -3.10
C LEU A 48 14.87 -11.90 -4.61
N GLN A 49 15.64 -11.12 -5.36
CA GLN A 49 15.77 -11.26 -6.81
C GLN A 49 17.21 -11.63 -7.14
N GLY A 50 17.39 -12.80 -7.77
CA GLY A 50 18.70 -13.35 -8.10
C GLY A 50 19.24 -14.30 -7.03
N ASP A 51 20.47 -14.79 -7.27
CA ASP A 51 21.14 -15.79 -6.43
C ASP A 51 21.95 -15.19 -5.27
N GLU A 52 21.94 -13.86 -5.13
CA GLU A 52 22.68 -13.19 -4.06
C GLU A 52 22.09 -13.49 -2.70
N ALA A 53 22.95 -13.91 -1.76
CA ALA A 53 22.55 -14.10 -0.38
C ALA A 53 22.15 -12.76 0.25
N PHE A 54 21.00 -12.71 0.89
CA PHE A 54 20.55 -11.52 1.60
C PHE A 54 21.58 -11.05 2.63
N SER A 55 21.82 -9.75 2.66
CA SER A 55 22.66 -9.10 3.65
C SER A 55 22.00 -7.83 4.14
N ALA A 56 22.01 -7.63 5.45
CA ALA A 56 21.51 -6.40 6.06
C ALA A 56 22.07 -6.23 7.48
N SER A 57 22.08 -4.99 7.93
CA SER A 57 22.39 -4.63 9.32
C SER A 57 21.43 -3.54 9.79
N ILE A 58 21.05 -3.58 11.05
CA ILE A 58 20.21 -2.57 11.69
C ILE A 58 20.76 -2.26 13.08
N ASN A 59 20.90 -0.98 13.36
CA ASN A 59 21.11 -0.46 14.71
C ASN A 59 19.79 0.15 15.18
N TYR A 60 19.37 -0.14 16.39
CA TYR A 60 18.09 0.33 16.91
C TYR A 60 18.12 0.59 18.40
N THR A 61 17.27 1.49 18.84
CA THR A 61 17.05 1.80 20.25
C THR A 61 15.60 2.22 20.48
N ASN A 62 15.10 1.98 21.68
CA ASN A 62 13.82 2.53 22.10
C ASN A 62 14.06 3.88 22.78
N VAL A 63 13.27 4.87 22.40
CA VAL A 63 13.22 6.18 23.03
C VAL A 63 11.77 6.38 23.46
N ALA A 64 11.54 6.19 24.74
CA ALA A 64 10.19 5.98 25.30
C ALA A 64 9.46 4.84 24.53
N ASP A 65 8.33 5.13 23.91
CA ASP A 65 7.55 4.19 23.14
C ASP A 65 7.82 4.24 21.61
N LEU A 66 8.81 5.01 21.19
CA LEU A 66 9.27 5.05 19.81
C LEU A 66 10.44 4.08 19.58
N VAL A 67 10.54 3.50 18.39
CA VAL A 67 11.73 2.73 17.98
C VAL A 67 12.47 3.50 16.91
N PHE A 68 13.69 3.87 17.20
CA PHE A 68 14.62 4.50 16.26
C PHE A 68 15.50 3.42 15.65
N CYS A 69 15.55 3.35 14.33
CA CYS A 69 16.33 2.35 13.59
C CYS A 69 17.17 3.00 12.50
N ARG A 70 18.43 2.57 12.37
CA ARG A 70 19.28 2.84 11.20
C ARG A 70 19.57 1.52 10.50
N LEU A 71 19.10 1.37 9.27
CA LEU A 71 19.21 0.14 8.48
C LEU A 71 20.13 0.35 7.28
N SER A 72 20.95 -0.65 6.98
CA SER A 72 21.72 -0.76 5.74
C SER A 72 21.46 -2.14 5.12
N ALA A 73 21.10 -2.13 3.84
CA ALA A 73 20.88 -3.34 3.05
C ALA A 73 21.56 -3.18 1.68
N PRO A 74 22.69 -3.89 1.42
CA PRO A 74 23.47 -3.70 0.20
C PRO A 74 22.90 -4.46 -1.01
N VAL A 75 21.86 -5.27 -0.86
CA VAL A 75 21.35 -6.16 -1.91
C VAL A 75 19.94 -5.78 -2.35
N ARG A 76 19.63 -6.08 -3.61
CA ARG A 76 18.29 -5.91 -4.16
C ARG A 76 17.29 -6.84 -3.46
N HIS A 77 16.19 -6.29 -2.96
CA HIS A 77 15.14 -7.07 -2.32
C HIS A 77 13.80 -6.33 -2.31
N ARG A 78 12.76 -7.07 -1.94
CA ARG A 78 11.40 -6.56 -1.77
C ARG A 78 10.88 -6.96 -0.40
N VAL A 79 10.27 -6.03 0.29
CA VAL A 79 9.60 -6.25 1.58
C VAL A 79 8.11 -6.12 1.34
N VAL A 80 7.36 -7.20 1.64
CA VAL A 80 5.92 -7.26 1.39
C VAL A 80 5.18 -7.50 2.69
N HIS A 81 4.31 -6.57 3.05
CA HIS A 81 3.31 -6.74 4.09
C HIS A 81 2.00 -7.17 3.43
N THR A 82 1.68 -8.46 3.48
CA THR A 82 0.41 -8.97 2.96
C THR A 82 -0.73 -8.68 3.93
N ALA A 83 -1.98 -8.66 3.45
CA ALA A 83 -3.14 -8.48 4.31
C ALA A 83 -3.24 -9.50 5.48
N PRO A 84 -2.88 -10.80 5.33
CA PRO A 84 -2.80 -11.71 6.47
C PRO A 84 -1.71 -11.37 7.48
N LEU A 85 -0.55 -10.87 7.03
CA LEU A 85 0.55 -10.47 7.94
C LEU A 85 0.19 -9.19 8.68
N ALA A 86 -0.36 -8.20 7.99
CA ALA A 86 -0.82 -6.95 8.59
C ALA A 86 -1.88 -7.17 9.68
N ARG A 87 -2.80 -8.14 9.48
CA ARG A 87 -3.84 -8.49 10.48
C ARG A 87 -3.32 -9.28 11.69
N ARG A 88 -2.14 -9.88 11.61
CA ARG A 88 -1.51 -10.59 12.74
C ARG A 88 -0.74 -9.66 13.67
N ASP A 89 -0.36 -8.49 13.19
CA ASP A 89 0.28 -7.47 14.01
C ASP A 89 -0.82 -6.64 14.67
N ASP A 90 -1.08 -6.92 15.94
CA ASP A 90 -2.07 -6.23 16.78
C ASP A 90 -1.60 -4.83 17.22
N ARG A 91 -0.34 -4.50 16.92
CA ARG A 91 0.23 -3.18 17.19
C ARG A 91 -0.23 -2.19 16.12
N ASP A 92 -0.96 -1.19 16.53
CA ASP A 92 -1.39 -0.09 15.65
C ASP A 92 -0.24 0.94 15.53
N LEU A 93 0.65 0.68 14.56
CA LEU A 93 1.89 1.44 14.39
C LEU A 93 1.93 2.14 13.04
N VAL A 94 2.64 3.25 13.03
CA VAL A 94 3.01 4.01 11.84
C VAL A 94 4.53 4.00 11.70
N LYS A 95 5.03 3.86 10.48
CA LYS A 95 6.46 3.99 10.18
C LYS A 95 6.74 5.23 9.37
N ALA A 96 7.66 6.06 9.85
CA ALA A 96 8.28 7.08 9.06
C ALA A 96 9.63 6.56 8.54
N MET A 97 9.81 6.52 7.22
CA MET A 97 11.00 6.00 6.54
C MET A 97 11.74 7.14 5.85
N PHE A 98 13.00 7.33 6.18
CA PHE A 98 13.89 8.37 5.69
C PHE A 98 15.03 7.72 4.88
N GLN A 99 15.14 8.04 3.59
CA GLN A 99 16.15 7.46 2.71
C GLN A 99 17.50 8.17 2.90
N THR A 100 18.55 7.43 3.30
CA THR A 100 19.90 7.99 3.50
C THR A 100 20.85 7.68 2.34
N GLU A 101 20.69 6.51 1.73
CA GLU A 101 21.53 6.03 0.62
C GLU A 101 20.70 5.20 -0.35
N GLY A 102 20.98 5.25 -1.66
CA GLY A 102 20.25 4.51 -2.68
C GLY A 102 18.82 5.01 -2.88
N SER A 103 17.93 4.15 -3.32
CA SER A 103 16.53 4.50 -3.54
C SER A 103 15.58 3.39 -3.08
N SER A 104 14.32 3.74 -2.85
CA SER A 104 13.27 2.79 -2.50
C SER A 104 11.95 3.22 -3.13
N PHE A 105 11.15 2.24 -3.58
CA PHE A 105 9.75 2.44 -3.95
C PHE A 105 8.89 1.93 -2.81
N VAL A 106 8.00 2.76 -2.32
CA VAL A 106 7.07 2.42 -1.24
C VAL A 106 5.65 2.54 -1.77
N GLU A 107 4.86 1.49 -1.62
CA GLU A 107 3.47 1.43 -2.08
C GLU A 107 2.55 1.05 -0.91
N GLN A 108 1.48 1.81 -0.72
CA GLN A 108 0.39 1.51 0.21
C GLN A 108 -0.90 2.22 -0.23
N ASP A 109 -2.05 1.56 -0.09
CA ASP A 109 -3.39 2.10 -0.40
C ASP A 109 -3.53 2.70 -1.82
N GLY A 110 -2.77 2.16 -2.79
CA GLY A 110 -2.74 2.63 -4.18
C GLY A 110 -1.88 3.87 -4.42
N HIS A 111 -1.17 4.36 -3.41
CA HIS A 111 -0.17 5.42 -3.53
C HIS A 111 1.22 4.81 -3.66
N THR A 112 2.11 5.50 -4.38
CA THR A 112 3.50 5.07 -4.58
C THR A 112 4.44 6.25 -4.44
N ALA A 113 5.46 6.11 -3.59
CA ALA A 113 6.55 7.06 -3.43
C ALA A 113 7.87 6.45 -3.93
N LEU A 114 8.56 7.14 -4.83
CA LEU A 114 9.98 6.92 -5.10
C LEU A 114 10.78 7.82 -4.17
N LEU A 115 11.57 7.21 -3.29
CA LEU A 115 12.44 7.91 -2.35
C LEU A 115 13.88 7.90 -2.86
N GLN A 116 14.52 9.05 -2.80
CA GLN A 116 15.95 9.26 -3.01
C GLN A 116 16.59 9.79 -1.72
N PRO A 117 17.93 9.79 -1.60
CA PRO A 117 18.58 10.33 -0.40
C PRO A 117 18.11 11.74 -0.07
N GLY A 118 17.65 11.91 1.18
CA GLY A 118 17.01 13.14 1.65
C GLY A 118 15.50 13.16 1.55
N ASP A 119 14.85 12.16 0.93
CA ASP A 119 13.39 12.02 0.93
C ASP A 119 12.92 11.16 2.11
N TRP A 120 11.65 11.34 2.47
CA TRP A 120 11.01 10.48 3.46
C TRP A 120 9.54 10.22 3.12
N THR A 121 8.97 9.20 3.73
CA THR A 121 7.57 8.84 3.62
C THR A 121 7.04 8.26 4.91
N ILE A 122 5.72 8.08 4.99
CA ILE A 122 5.04 7.46 6.11
C ILE A 122 4.10 6.35 5.59
N TYR A 123 3.95 5.26 6.36
CA TYR A 123 2.99 4.20 6.07
C TYR A 123 2.56 3.46 7.33
N GLU A 124 1.40 2.81 7.29
CA GLU A 124 0.78 2.10 8.41
C GLU A 124 1.17 0.61 8.38
N THR A 125 1.62 0.03 9.50
CA THR A 125 2.02 -1.38 9.57
C THR A 125 0.83 -2.32 9.54
N GLY A 126 -0.33 -1.90 10.04
CA GLY A 126 -1.59 -2.65 10.03
C GLY A 126 -2.26 -2.78 8.67
N LYS A 127 -1.68 -2.20 7.62
CA LYS A 127 -2.19 -2.26 6.24
C LYS A 127 -1.20 -2.93 5.30
N PRO A 128 -1.70 -3.58 4.21
CA PRO A 128 -0.82 -4.11 3.18
C PRO A 128 0.08 -3.03 2.59
N SER A 129 1.35 -3.34 2.41
CA SER A 129 2.31 -2.45 1.76
C SER A 129 3.39 -3.24 1.03
N ASN A 130 4.04 -2.56 0.09
CA ASN A 130 5.08 -3.13 -0.74
C ASN A 130 6.25 -2.14 -0.83
N ILE A 131 7.45 -2.59 -0.46
CA ILE A 131 8.65 -1.77 -0.51
C ILE A 131 9.66 -2.48 -1.40
N VAL A 132 10.04 -1.86 -2.51
CA VAL A 132 11.06 -2.38 -3.43
C VAL A 132 12.34 -1.58 -3.25
N ILE A 133 13.42 -2.29 -2.97
CA ILE A 133 14.77 -1.76 -2.83
C ILE A 133 15.58 -2.31 -4.00
N PRO A 134 15.86 -1.49 -5.04
CA PRO A 134 16.43 -1.97 -6.30
C PRO A 134 17.93 -2.28 -6.24
N GLY A 135 18.59 -1.99 -5.13
CA GLY A 135 20.00 -2.22 -4.93
C GLY A 135 20.44 -1.84 -3.52
N ARG A 136 21.68 -1.38 -3.38
CA ARG A 136 22.18 -0.89 -2.09
C ARG A 136 21.35 0.27 -1.58
N ALA A 137 20.92 0.20 -0.33
CA ALA A 137 20.14 1.26 0.33
C ALA A 137 20.49 1.38 1.81
N GLY A 138 20.44 2.62 2.29
CA GLY A 138 20.49 2.98 3.70
C GLY A 138 19.24 3.80 4.06
N MET A 139 18.74 3.62 5.26
CA MET A 139 17.55 4.35 5.72
C MET A 139 17.47 4.46 7.24
N PHE A 140 16.83 5.54 7.70
CA PHE A 140 16.31 5.62 9.06
C PHE A 140 14.85 5.19 9.06
N PHE A 141 14.46 4.47 10.10
CA PHE A 141 13.06 4.23 10.42
C PHE A 141 12.73 4.77 11.79
N LEU A 142 11.58 5.37 11.89
CA LEU A 142 10.96 5.67 13.15
C LEU A 142 9.64 4.90 13.22
N VAL A 143 9.50 4.03 14.21
CA VAL A 143 8.26 3.30 14.47
C VAL A 143 7.53 4.01 15.60
N ILE A 144 6.28 4.40 15.36
CA ILE A 144 5.51 5.31 16.21
C ILE A 144 4.14 4.67 16.48
N PRO A 145 3.63 4.63 17.73
CA PRO A 145 2.23 4.33 17.99
C PRO A 145 1.30 5.25 17.20
N ARG A 146 0.32 4.67 16.51
CA ARG A 146 -0.55 5.40 15.58
C ARG A 146 -1.30 6.54 16.25
N GLU A 147 -1.75 6.37 17.47
CA GLU A 147 -2.46 7.37 18.27
C GLU A 147 -1.62 8.62 18.56
N LYS A 148 -0.29 8.53 18.52
CA LYS A 148 0.60 9.69 18.68
C LYS A 148 0.70 10.54 17.42
N VAL A 149 0.58 9.93 16.25
CA VAL A 149 0.61 10.64 14.96
C VAL A 149 -0.77 11.16 14.60
N LEU A 150 -1.80 10.34 14.82
CA LEU A 150 -3.16 10.61 14.40
C LEU A 150 -4.00 11.18 15.56
N THR A 151 -4.87 12.13 15.23
CA THR A 151 -5.91 12.61 16.12
C THR A 151 -7.28 12.22 15.55
N ARG A 152 -8.37 12.36 16.35
CA ARG A 152 -9.73 12.03 15.90
C ARG A 152 -10.15 12.71 14.60
N ASN A 153 -9.52 13.82 14.25
CA ASN A 153 -9.84 14.63 13.07
C ASN A 153 -8.78 14.58 11.97
N PHE A 154 -7.72 13.78 12.12
CA PHE A 154 -6.62 13.68 11.15
C PHE A 154 -6.40 12.22 10.77
N ASP A 155 -6.62 11.90 9.51
CA ASP A 155 -6.34 10.59 8.91
C ASP A 155 -5.16 10.73 7.95
N LEU A 156 -4.27 9.73 7.92
CA LEU A 156 -3.14 9.71 6.99
C LEU A 156 -3.60 9.64 5.53
N GLY A 157 -4.73 9.01 5.27
CA GLY A 157 -5.39 9.02 3.96
C GLY A 157 -4.44 9.03 2.76
N ASN A 158 -4.35 10.18 2.11
CA ASN A 158 -3.49 10.39 0.93
C ASN A 158 -2.01 10.65 1.26
N LEU A 159 -1.63 10.73 2.53
CA LEU A 159 -0.25 11.00 2.95
C LEU A 159 0.57 9.72 3.10
N VAL A 160 -0.06 8.53 3.15
CA VAL A 160 0.65 7.24 3.13
C VAL A 160 1.32 7.03 1.77
N ALA A 161 2.54 6.51 1.79
CA ALA A 161 3.35 6.32 0.59
C ALA A 161 3.44 7.59 -0.29
N HIS A 162 3.36 8.78 0.34
CA HIS A 162 3.65 10.06 -0.29
C HIS A 162 5.11 10.44 -0.08
N ARG A 163 5.73 11.07 -1.09
CA ARG A 163 7.11 11.54 -0.98
C ARG A 163 7.17 12.91 -0.34
N PHE A 164 7.82 13.03 0.80
CA PHE A 164 8.15 14.27 1.47
C PHE A 164 9.63 14.60 1.27
N SER A 165 9.93 15.88 1.02
CA SER A 165 11.31 16.32 0.91
C SER A 165 11.93 16.55 2.30
N GLY A 166 13.07 15.94 2.58
CA GLY A 166 13.90 16.23 3.77
C GLY A 166 14.99 17.27 3.52
N SER A 167 15.01 17.93 2.34
CA SER A 167 16.05 18.92 2.00
C SER A 167 15.68 20.36 2.31
N ARG A 168 14.41 20.66 2.60
CA ARG A 168 13.89 22.02 2.86
C ARG A 168 12.77 22.02 3.91
N GLY A 169 12.44 23.18 4.43
CA GLY A 169 11.32 23.40 5.35
C GLY A 169 11.35 22.49 6.58
N LEU A 170 10.17 22.09 7.03
CA LEU A 170 10.01 21.17 8.17
C LEU A 170 10.70 19.83 7.95
N GLY A 171 10.70 19.29 6.72
CA GLY A 171 11.38 18.05 6.41
C GLY A 171 12.89 18.11 6.70
N LYS A 172 13.54 19.25 6.42
CA LYS A 172 14.96 19.46 6.74
C LYS A 172 15.20 19.49 8.25
N LEU A 173 14.31 20.12 9.00
CA LEU A 173 14.40 20.18 10.47
C LEU A 173 14.22 18.78 11.08
N ILE A 174 13.23 18.02 10.62
CA ILE A 174 12.99 16.63 11.07
C ILE A 174 14.22 15.76 10.77
N TRP A 175 14.73 15.84 9.53
CA TRP A 175 15.91 15.10 9.13
C TRP A 175 17.11 15.40 10.04
N SER A 176 17.39 16.67 10.27
CA SER A 176 18.51 17.13 11.12
C SER A 176 18.32 16.67 12.56
N LEU A 177 17.10 16.79 13.10
CA LEU A 177 16.77 16.35 14.45
C LEU A 177 16.95 14.83 14.60
N LEU A 178 16.40 14.03 13.69
CA LEU A 178 16.51 12.56 13.75
C LEU A 178 17.95 12.08 13.62
N SER A 179 18.71 12.64 12.68
CA SER A 179 20.12 12.27 12.49
C SER A 179 20.94 12.62 13.74
N ALA A 180 20.81 13.86 14.23
CA ALA A 180 21.52 14.30 15.43
C ALA A 180 21.09 13.50 16.67
N THR A 181 19.81 13.23 16.86
CA THR A 181 19.31 12.41 17.97
C THR A 181 19.91 11.01 17.93
N PHE A 182 19.92 10.36 16.77
CA PHE A 182 20.48 9.01 16.64
C PHE A 182 21.97 8.99 16.93
N ASP A 183 22.73 9.97 16.42
CA ASP A 183 24.18 10.04 16.60
C ASP A 183 24.58 10.39 18.04
N GLN A 184 23.76 11.18 18.74
CA GLN A 184 24.00 11.60 20.13
C GLN A 184 23.32 10.69 21.16
N MET A 185 22.59 9.65 20.72
CA MET A 185 21.83 8.78 21.63
C MET A 185 22.62 8.24 22.83
N PRO A 186 23.90 7.82 22.68
CA PRO A 186 24.69 7.33 23.81
C PRO A 186 24.97 8.40 24.90
N GLU A 187 24.92 9.68 24.54
CA GLU A 187 25.23 10.80 25.43
C GLU A 187 23.98 11.42 26.07
N ILE A 188 22.78 11.08 25.54
CA ILE A 188 21.52 11.62 26.03
C ILE A 188 21.12 10.91 27.32
N ARG A 189 20.76 11.70 28.34
CA ARG A 189 20.31 11.15 29.62
C ARG A 189 18.95 10.45 29.45
N ASP A 190 18.79 9.31 30.06
CA ASP A 190 17.60 8.45 30.02
C ASP A 190 16.29 9.22 30.29
N ARG A 191 16.27 10.09 31.30
CA ARG A 191 15.10 10.92 31.66
C ARG A 191 14.59 11.87 30.57
N SER A 192 15.40 12.17 29.55
CA SER A 192 15.04 13.04 28.44
C SER A 192 14.36 12.28 27.29
N GLY A 193 14.23 10.97 27.39
CA GLY A 193 13.70 10.12 26.32
C GLY A 193 12.28 10.50 25.92
N GLN A 194 11.40 10.70 26.91
CA GLN A 194 10.01 11.05 26.63
C GLN A 194 9.89 12.42 25.91
N ASP A 195 10.62 13.43 26.40
CA ASP A 195 10.59 14.77 25.81
C ASP A 195 11.10 14.76 24.35
N ILE A 196 12.16 14.00 24.07
CA ILE A 196 12.70 13.81 22.71
C ILE A 196 11.67 13.12 21.81
N ALA A 197 11.04 12.04 22.30
CA ALA A 197 10.01 11.32 21.56
C ALA A 197 8.85 12.26 21.19
N ASP A 198 8.37 13.04 22.14
CA ASP A 198 7.26 13.97 21.94
C ASP A 198 7.62 15.08 20.95
N ILE A 199 8.84 15.65 21.01
CA ILE A 199 9.33 16.65 20.06
C ILE A 199 9.38 16.06 18.64
N VAL A 200 9.94 14.85 18.47
CA VAL A 200 10.04 14.18 17.17
C VAL A 200 8.66 13.94 16.57
N VAL A 201 7.72 13.40 17.35
CA VAL A 201 6.35 13.15 16.91
C VAL A 201 5.64 14.46 16.53
N GLN A 202 5.80 15.51 17.33
CA GLN A 202 5.23 16.82 17.04
C GLN A 202 5.74 17.40 15.71
N MET A 203 7.04 17.27 15.45
CA MET A 203 7.64 17.73 14.18
C MET A 203 7.11 16.95 12.98
N ILE A 204 6.97 15.62 13.09
CA ILE A 204 6.37 14.79 12.05
C ILE A 204 4.91 15.19 11.82
N ARG A 205 4.11 15.34 12.88
CA ARG A 205 2.72 15.77 12.77
C ARG A 205 2.60 17.13 12.07
N LEU A 206 3.45 18.08 12.42
CA LEU A 206 3.44 19.40 11.82
C LEU A 206 3.72 19.33 10.31
N ALA A 207 4.70 18.53 9.88
CA ALA A 207 5.00 18.32 8.46
C ALA A 207 3.86 17.63 7.70
N LEU A 208 3.20 16.66 8.34
CA LEU A 208 2.04 16.00 7.76
C LEU A 208 0.84 16.94 7.63
N LEU A 209 0.60 17.80 8.63
CA LEU A 209 -0.47 18.80 8.60
C LEU A 209 -0.21 19.89 7.55
N GLU A 210 1.03 20.35 7.42
CA GLU A 210 1.43 21.30 6.37
C GLU A 210 1.18 20.70 4.99
N SER A 211 1.65 19.47 4.77
CA SER A 211 1.41 18.74 3.51
C SER A 211 -0.07 18.45 3.26
N ALA A 212 -0.84 18.12 4.30
CA ALA A 212 -2.29 17.95 4.17
C ALA A 212 -2.96 19.27 3.79
N GLY A 213 -2.52 20.39 4.33
CA GLY A 213 -2.96 21.75 3.97
C GLY A 213 -2.60 22.11 2.52
N GLU A 214 -1.36 21.87 2.09
CA GLU A 214 -0.92 22.05 0.72
C GLU A 214 -1.67 21.12 -0.24
N HIS A 215 -1.88 19.84 0.13
CA HIS A 215 -2.67 18.90 -0.63
C HIS A 215 -4.16 19.25 -0.65
N ALA A 216 -4.71 19.87 0.38
CA ALA A 216 -6.08 20.38 0.33
C ALA A 216 -6.26 21.44 -0.77
N TRP A 217 -5.22 22.17 -1.15
CA TRP A 217 -5.23 23.11 -2.26
C TRP A 217 -4.89 22.49 -3.63
N VAL A 218 -3.98 21.51 -3.68
CA VAL A 218 -3.65 20.73 -4.90
C VAL A 218 -4.67 19.61 -5.10
N ASP A 219 -5.27 19.14 -4.02
CA ASP A 219 -6.03 17.89 -3.87
C ASP A 219 -7.53 18.03 -4.17
N SER A 220 -8.00 19.22 -4.54
CA SER A 220 -9.43 19.39 -4.69
C SER A 220 -10.06 18.55 -5.78
N LYS A 221 -9.35 18.23 -6.86
CA LYS A 221 -9.90 17.47 -8.00
C LYS A 221 -9.23 16.10 -8.22
N GLU A 222 -7.90 16.04 -8.17
CA GLU A 222 -7.13 14.81 -8.47
C GLU A 222 -7.33 13.73 -7.38
N SER A 223 -7.18 14.08 -6.13
CA SER A 223 -7.35 13.15 -5.01
C SER A 223 -8.79 12.66 -4.89
N ILE A 224 -9.77 13.55 -5.05
CA ILE A 224 -11.18 13.15 -5.12
C ILE A 224 -11.41 12.21 -6.28
N ARG A 225 -10.84 12.49 -7.47
CA ARG A 225 -10.95 11.63 -8.63
C ARG A 225 -10.39 10.23 -8.36
N GLU A 226 -9.17 10.13 -7.82
CA GLU A 226 -8.55 8.84 -7.52
C GLU A 226 -9.27 8.08 -6.40
N ARG A 227 -9.78 8.77 -5.37
CA ARG A 227 -10.62 8.17 -4.33
C ARG A 227 -11.92 7.63 -4.91
N VAL A 228 -12.56 8.37 -5.82
CA VAL A 228 -13.76 7.93 -6.52
C VAL A 228 -13.48 6.73 -7.42
N LYS A 229 -12.38 6.73 -8.19
CA LYS A 229 -11.97 5.59 -9.02
C LYS A 229 -11.74 4.32 -8.19
N ARG A 230 -11.06 4.43 -7.06
CA ARG A 230 -10.87 3.30 -6.13
C ARG A 230 -12.19 2.78 -5.60
N TYR A 231 -13.06 3.68 -5.13
CA TYR A 231 -14.38 3.29 -4.64
C TYR A 231 -15.20 2.58 -5.74
N ILE A 232 -15.23 3.12 -6.95
CA ILE A 232 -15.89 2.51 -8.11
C ILE A 232 -15.33 1.09 -8.34
N SER A 233 -14.02 0.92 -8.39
CA SER A 233 -13.37 -0.37 -8.66
C SER A 233 -13.71 -1.44 -7.62
N SER A 234 -13.83 -1.06 -6.34
CA SER A 234 -14.19 -1.99 -5.26
C SER A 234 -15.71 -2.29 -5.17
N HIS A 235 -16.56 -1.45 -5.78
CA HIS A 235 -18.02 -1.56 -5.71
C HIS A 235 -18.72 -1.76 -7.07
N LEU A 236 -17.97 -2.18 -8.11
CA LEU A 236 -18.51 -2.37 -9.47
C LEU A 236 -19.71 -3.33 -9.53
N ARG A 237 -19.76 -4.30 -8.64
CA ARG A 237 -20.82 -5.31 -8.55
C ARG A 237 -22.13 -4.77 -7.94
N ASP A 238 -22.07 -3.61 -7.31
CA ASP A 238 -23.24 -2.99 -6.70
C ASP A 238 -24.13 -2.36 -7.78
N PRO A 239 -25.36 -2.86 -8.03
CA PRO A 239 -26.22 -2.33 -9.08
C PRO A 239 -26.66 -0.87 -8.83
N ASP A 240 -26.66 -0.43 -7.58
CA ASP A 240 -27.03 0.93 -7.16
C ASP A 240 -25.86 1.91 -7.18
N LEU A 241 -24.69 1.48 -7.63
CA LEU A 241 -23.53 2.35 -7.77
C LEU A 241 -23.83 3.49 -8.74
N SER A 242 -23.89 4.69 -8.21
CA SER A 242 -24.27 5.90 -8.93
C SER A 242 -23.53 7.13 -8.42
N ILE A 243 -23.55 8.24 -9.17
CA ILE A 243 -22.96 9.50 -8.72
C ILE A 243 -23.59 10.00 -7.41
N THR A 244 -24.85 9.68 -7.14
CA THR A 244 -25.54 10.04 -5.89
C THR A 244 -24.91 9.29 -4.72
N LYS A 245 -24.68 7.99 -4.88
CA LYS A 245 -24.02 7.15 -3.86
C LYS A 245 -22.58 7.58 -3.62
N LEU A 246 -21.85 7.86 -4.72
CA LEU A 246 -20.49 8.40 -4.64
C LEU A 246 -20.44 9.74 -3.90
N ALA A 247 -21.34 10.65 -4.19
CA ALA A 247 -21.43 11.96 -3.52
C ALA A 247 -21.63 11.82 -2.01
N GLY A 248 -22.52 10.91 -1.59
CA GLY A 248 -22.76 10.62 -0.16
C GLY A 248 -21.50 10.01 0.52
N THR A 249 -20.89 9.02 -0.12
CA THR A 249 -19.72 8.32 0.44
C THR A 249 -18.47 9.22 0.52
N THR A 250 -18.24 10.02 -0.51
CA THR A 250 -17.07 10.91 -0.57
C THR A 250 -17.28 12.24 0.14
N ARG A 251 -18.50 12.51 0.65
CA ARG A 251 -18.93 13.78 1.24
C ARG A 251 -18.72 14.98 0.29
N CYS A 252 -18.86 14.74 -1.01
CA CYS A 252 -18.73 15.75 -2.06
C CYS A 252 -20.06 16.01 -2.73
N THR A 253 -20.25 17.22 -3.27
CA THR A 253 -21.42 17.49 -4.13
C THR A 253 -21.27 16.83 -5.49
N LYS A 254 -22.39 16.45 -6.13
CA LYS A 254 -22.38 15.92 -7.53
C LYS A 254 -21.66 16.85 -8.50
N ARG A 255 -21.88 18.17 -8.37
CA ARG A 255 -21.19 19.20 -9.17
C ARG A 255 -19.69 19.12 -9.03
N TYR A 256 -19.20 18.94 -7.80
CA TYR A 256 -17.77 18.82 -7.53
C TYR A 256 -17.18 17.54 -8.13
N LEU A 257 -17.89 16.41 -8.04
CA LEU A 257 -17.48 15.15 -8.65
C LEU A 257 -17.40 15.26 -10.19
N HIS A 258 -18.39 15.89 -10.85
CA HIS A 258 -18.31 16.16 -12.29
C HIS A 258 -17.11 17.02 -12.64
N MET A 259 -16.84 18.06 -11.86
CA MET A 259 -15.69 18.94 -12.08
C MET A 259 -14.34 18.21 -11.88
N ALA A 260 -14.26 17.28 -10.92
CA ALA A 260 -13.06 16.47 -10.69
C ALA A 260 -12.80 15.47 -11.84
N PHE A 261 -13.85 14.98 -12.51
CA PHE A 261 -13.76 14.05 -13.64
C PHE A 261 -13.65 14.75 -15.01
N HIS A 262 -13.75 16.06 -15.06
CA HIS A 262 -13.72 16.80 -16.33
C HIS A 262 -12.45 16.53 -17.17
N SER A 263 -11.31 16.33 -16.52
CA SER A 263 -10.03 16.01 -17.19
C SER A 263 -9.97 14.61 -17.79
N GLU A 264 -10.87 13.70 -17.44
CA GLU A 264 -10.94 12.35 -18.02
C GLU A 264 -11.70 12.32 -19.35
N ASN A 265 -12.33 13.41 -19.76
CA ASN A 265 -13.18 13.53 -20.96
C ASN A 265 -14.33 12.50 -21.05
N ILE A 266 -14.69 11.89 -19.91
CA ILE A 266 -15.81 10.96 -19.78
C ILE A 266 -16.62 11.27 -18.53
N SER A 267 -17.91 10.95 -18.54
CA SER A 267 -18.72 11.06 -17.33
C SER A 267 -18.39 9.95 -16.34
N ILE A 268 -18.68 10.16 -15.05
CA ILE A 268 -18.54 9.13 -14.02
C ILE A 268 -19.40 7.90 -14.34
N SER A 269 -20.60 8.12 -14.90
CA SER A 269 -21.50 7.03 -15.32
C SER A 269 -20.92 6.20 -16.44
N ASP A 270 -20.31 6.84 -17.45
CA ASP A 270 -19.64 6.15 -18.54
C ASP A 270 -18.38 5.43 -18.05
N TYR A 271 -17.65 6.02 -17.11
CA TYR A 271 -16.50 5.38 -16.48
C TYR A 271 -16.90 4.07 -15.76
N ILE A 272 -17.98 4.09 -14.97
CA ILE A 272 -18.54 2.89 -14.32
C ILE A 272 -18.96 1.87 -15.38
N LEU A 273 -19.69 2.31 -16.41
CA LEU A 273 -20.16 1.45 -17.50
C LEU A 273 -19.00 0.75 -18.21
N LYS A 274 -17.97 1.49 -18.63
CA LYS A 274 -16.78 0.94 -19.29
C LYS A 274 -16.04 -0.08 -18.44
N LEU A 275 -15.88 0.19 -17.15
CA LEU A 275 -15.27 -0.77 -16.25
C LEU A 275 -16.09 -2.06 -16.08
N ARG A 276 -17.42 -1.95 -15.96
CA ARG A 276 -18.32 -3.11 -15.90
C ARG A 276 -18.24 -3.94 -17.17
N LEU A 277 -18.29 -3.29 -18.34
CA LEU A 277 -18.18 -3.95 -19.64
C LEU A 277 -16.83 -4.68 -19.78
N LYS A 278 -15.74 -4.05 -19.36
CA LYS A 278 -14.40 -4.66 -19.36
C LYS A 278 -14.37 -5.93 -18.50
N ARG A 279 -14.92 -5.88 -17.29
CA ARG A 279 -15.01 -7.06 -16.40
C ARG A 279 -15.90 -8.15 -16.96
N CYS A 280 -17.04 -7.81 -17.54
CA CYS A 280 -17.88 -8.78 -18.23
C CYS A 280 -17.14 -9.46 -19.40
N ARG A 281 -16.37 -8.70 -20.18
CA ARG A 281 -15.55 -9.25 -21.26
C ARG A 281 -14.49 -10.22 -20.74
N GLU A 282 -13.78 -9.87 -19.66
CA GLU A 282 -12.80 -10.72 -19.01
C GLU A 282 -13.43 -12.07 -18.55
N ASP A 283 -14.63 -12.01 -17.91
CA ASP A 283 -15.35 -13.21 -17.47
C ASP A 283 -15.90 -14.03 -18.65
N LEU A 284 -16.37 -13.38 -19.73
CA LEU A 284 -16.86 -14.07 -20.94
C LEU A 284 -15.78 -14.87 -21.65
N LEU A 285 -14.53 -14.42 -21.59
CA LEU A 285 -13.36 -15.05 -22.20
C LEU A 285 -12.66 -16.04 -21.25
N ASN A 286 -13.07 -16.08 -19.99
CA ASN A 286 -12.45 -16.98 -19.00
C ASN A 286 -13.06 -18.39 -19.07
N PRO A 287 -12.27 -19.43 -19.39
CA PRO A 287 -12.76 -20.81 -19.46
C PRO A 287 -13.41 -21.30 -18.17
N ALA A 288 -12.99 -20.78 -17.00
CA ALA A 288 -13.58 -21.14 -15.71
C ALA A 288 -15.07 -20.72 -15.58
N PHE A 289 -15.54 -19.78 -16.40
CA PHE A 289 -16.91 -19.27 -16.38
C PHE A 289 -17.75 -19.67 -17.60
N VAL A 290 -17.30 -20.67 -18.37
CA VAL A 290 -18.03 -21.16 -19.57
C VAL A 290 -19.46 -21.64 -19.24
N HIS A 291 -19.65 -22.19 -18.05
CA HIS A 291 -20.96 -22.68 -17.56
C HIS A 291 -21.92 -21.57 -17.10
N ARG A 292 -21.46 -20.35 -16.91
CA ARG A 292 -22.29 -19.22 -16.51
C ARG A 292 -23.02 -18.63 -17.71
N SER A 293 -24.27 -18.26 -17.56
CA SER A 293 -24.99 -17.56 -18.63
C SER A 293 -24.41 -16.12 -18.85
N ILE A 294 -24.58 -15.59 -20.05
CA ILE A 294 -24.19 -14.21 -20.37
C ILE A 294 -24.93 -13.22 -19.46
N THR A 295 -26.19 -13.51 -19.16
CA THR A 295 -27.02 -12.70 -18.26
C THR A 295 -26.53 -12.74 -16.82
N ASP A 296 -26.12 -13.91 -16.32
CA ASP A 296 -25.58 -14.05 -14.96
C ASP A 296 -24.26 -13.26 -14.82
N ILE A 297 -23.41 -13.30 -15.84
CA ILE A 297 -22.17 -12.51 -15.83
C ILE A 297 -22.51 -11.02 -15.80
N ALA A 298 -23.43 -10.54 -16.65
CA ALA A 298 -23.82 -9.15 -16.65
C ALA A 298 -24.39 -8.69 -15.29
N TYR A 299 -25.30 -9.47 -14.71
CA TYR A 299 -25.89 -9.13 -13.40
C TYR A 299 -24.87 -9.19 -12.27
N SER A 300 -23.92 -10.10 -12.30
CA SER A 300 -22.86 -10.17 -11.31
C SER A 300 -21.92 -8.95 -11.31
N TRP A 301 -21.92 -8.18 -12.38
CA TRP A 301 -21.18 -6.92 -12.51
C TRP A 301 -22.08 -5.68 -12.43
N GLY A 302 -23.30 -5.84 -11.87
CA GLY A 302 -24.17 -4.73 -11.51
C GLY A 302 -24.99 -4.16 -12.67
N PHE A 303 -25.19 -4.89 -13.78
CA PHE A 303 -26.21 -4.54 -14.76
C PHE A 303 -27.58 -4.97 -14.27
N ASN A 304 -28.60 -4.13 -14.52
CA ASN A 304 -30.00 -4.41 -14.16
C ASN A 304 -30.85 -4.86 -15.35
N SER A 305 -30.27 -4.86 -16.57
CA SER A 305 -30.96 -5.23 -17.81
C SER A 305 -29.99 -5.88 -18.79
N SER A 306 -30.32 -7.10 -19.21
CA SER A 306 -29.54 -7.85 -20.22
C SER A 306 -29.59 -7.18 -21.60
N ASN A 307 -30.70 -6.52 -21.95
CA ASN A 307 -30.85 -5.79 -23.22
C ASN A 307 -29.93 -4.55 -23.24
N HIS A 308 -29.92 -3.79 -22.15
CA HIS A 308 -29.04 -2.65 -21.98
C HIS A 308 -27.57 -3.07 -22.04
N PHE A 309 -27.21 -4.13 -21.30
CA PHE A 309 -25.87 -4.71 -21.34
C PHE A 309 -25.44 -5.08 -22.76
N SER A 310 -26.27 -5.86 -23.47
CA SER A 310 -25.90 -6.37 -24.81
C SER A 310 -25.69 -5.25 -25.83
N ARG A 311 -26.52 -4.19 -25.74
CA ARG A 311 -26.37 -3.00 -26.59
C ARG A 311 -25.05 -2.27 -26.28
N CYS A 312 -24.81 -1.90 -25.03
CA CYS A 312 -23.60 -1.18 -24.63
C CYS A 312 -22.33 -2.01 -24.89
N PHE A 313 -22.40 -3.32 -24.71
CA PHE A 313 -21.28 -4.22 -24.99
C PHE A 313 -20.92 -4.23 -26.48
N LYS A 314 -21.93 -4.30 -27.37
CA LYS A 314 -21.70 -4.24 -28.80
C LYS A 314 -21.18 -2.87 -29.26
N GLU A 315 -21.66 -1.80 -28.66
CA GLU A 315 -21.18 -0.43 -28.91
C GLU A 315 -19.70 -0.26 -28.50
N GLU A 316 -19.30 -0.80 -27.35
CA GLU A 316 -17.93 -0.66 -26.84
C GLU A 316 -16.91 -1.58 -27.53
N PHE A 317 -17.29 -2.82 -27.86
CA PHE A 317 -16.36 -3.86 -28.36
C PHE A 317 -16.59 -4.26 -29.84
N GLY A 318 -17.58 -3.70 -30.50
CA GLY A 318 -17.89 -4.00 -31.91
C GLY A 318 -18.56 -5.37 -32.15
N ALA A 319 -18.60 -6.24 -31.15
CA ALA A 319 -19.16 -7.59 -31.21
C ALA A 319 -20.19 -7.83 -30.10
N SER A 320 -21.16 -8.72 -30.36
CA SER A 320 -22.10 -9.08 -29.30
C SER A 320 -21.43 -9.98 -28.23
N PRO A 321 -21.93 -9.99 -26.99
CA PRO A 321 -21.41 -10.91 -25.95
C PRO A 321 -21.45 -12.37 -26.38
N ARG A 322 -22.49 -12.75 -27.15
CA ARG A 322 -22.67 -14.11 -27.67
C ARG A 322 -21.63 -14.46 -28.76
N SER A 323 -21.40 -13.56 -29.71
CA SER A 323 -20.39 -13.77 -30.75
C SER A 323 -19.00 -13.83 -30.17
N LEU A 324 -18.66 -12.95 -29.22
CA LEU A 324 -17.37 -12.98 -28.56
C LEU A 324 -17.14 -14.30 -27.81
N ARG A 325 -18.12 -14.79 -27.07
CA ARG A 325 -18.01 -16.08 -26.38
C ARG A 325 -17.87 -17.26 -27.35
N ALA A 326 -18.61 -17.25 -28.47
CA ALA A 326 -18.55 -18.31 -29.46
C ALA A 326 -17.19 -18.40 -30.18
N GLU A 327 -16.54 -17.25 -30.39
CA GLU A 327 -15.20 -17.18 -31.00
C GLU A 327 -14.10 -17.78 -30.11
N PHE A 328 -14.28 -17.72 -28.78
CA PHE A 328 -13.33 -18.23 -27.80
C PHE A 328 -13.80 -19.51 -27.08
N ALA A 329 -14.92 -20.12 -27.53
CA ALA A 329 -15.32 -21.43 -27.05
C ALA A 329 -14.24 -22.47 -27.43
N PRO A 330 -13.82 -23.34 -26.51
CA PRO A 330 -12.91 -24.41 -26.89
C PRO A 330 -13.52 -25.21 -28.03
N TRP A 331 -12.73 -25.49 -29.07
CA TRP A 331 -13.10 -26.35 -30.17
C TRP A 331 -13.65 -27.67 -29.60
N PRO A 332 -14.84 -28.18 -30.05
CA PRO A 332 -15.33 -29.48 -29.57
C PRO A 332 -14.24 -30.50 -29.84
N SER A 333 -13.78 -31.19 -28.80
CA SER A 333 -12.90 -32.34 -28.97
C SER A 333 -13.62 -33.38 -29.86
N GLU A 334 -13.02 -33.80 -30.96
CA GLU A 334 -13.52 -34.78 -31.92
C GLU A 334 -13.65 -36.22 -31.33
N ASP A 335 -13.54 -36.42 -30.02
CA ASP A 335 -13.63 -37.71 -29.32
C ASP A 335 -14.96 -37.93 -28.60
N ALA A 336 -16.07 -37.65 -29.27
CA ALA A 336 -17.34 -38.25 -28.89
C ALA A 336 -17.59 -39.41 -29.86
N GLU A 337 -16.90 -40.55 -29.63
CA GLU A 337 -17.15 -41.85 -30.30
C GLU A 337 -18.64 -42.17 -30.28
N LYS A 338 -19.19 -42.31 -31.50
CA LYS A 338 -20.49 -42.94 -31.69
C LYS A 338 -20.42 -44.37 -31.18
N PRO A 339 -21.35 -44.85 -30.36
CA PRO A 339 -21.39 -46.27 -30.02
C PRO A 339 -21.69 -47.04 -31.29
N LEU A 340 -20.74 -47.92 -31.67
CA LEU A 340 -20.92 -48.97 -32.68
C LEU A 340 -22.14 -49.83 -32.28
N LYS A 341 -23.20 -49.74 -33.08
CA LYS A 341 -24.28 -50.74 -33.06
C LYS A 341 -23.68 -52.05 -33.61
N VAL A 342 -23.47 -53.03 -32.74
CA VAL A 342 -23.23 -54.41 -33.11
C VAL A 342 -24.59 -55.03 -33.37
N SER A 343 -24.75 -55.53 -34.57
CA SER A 343 -25.88 -56.38 -35.05
C SER A 343 -25.76 -57.79 -34.49
#